data_43fbb64314002669e914f6eeadba1035
#
_entry.id   43fbb64314002669e914f6eeadba1035
#
_cell.length_a   1.000
_cell.length_b   1.000
_cell.length_c   1.000
_cell.angle_alpha   90.00
_cell.angle_beta   90.00
_cell.angle_gamma   90.00
#
_symmetry.space_group_name_H-M   'P 1'
#
loop_
_entity.id
_entity.type
_entity.pdbx_description
1 polymer ?
#
loop_
_entity_poly.entity_id
_entity_poly.type
_entity_poly.pdbx_seq_one_letter_code
_entity_poly.pdbx_strand_id
1 'polypeptide(L)'
;MAATRQVLELQLNDFDPRIRREALETLFDQGRMGAIDLPSIGRDVNLHCHTFFSFNGYGMSPSAVAWKARLNGLAAVGLVDFDVLDGIDEFLSACALLGLRACAGLETRI
;
A
#
# COMPACT_ATOMS: atom_id res chain seq x y z
N MET A 1 16.69 18.31 -6.28
CA MET A 1 16.66 17.83 -4.89
C MET A 1 15.78 16.60 -4.79
N ALA A 2 16.21 15.62 -4.04
CA ALA A 2 15.37 14.45 -3.78
C ALA A 2 14.17 14.87 -2.89
N ALA A 3 13.01 14.30 -3.15
CA ALA A 3 11.84 14.51 -2.31
C ALA A 3 12.05 13.86 -0.94
N THR A 4 11.55 14.50 0.11
CA THR A 4 11.61 13.95 1.46
C THR A 4 10.66 12.76 1.57
N ARG A 5 10.90 11.90 2.56
CA ARG A 5 10.00 10.79 2.87
C ARG A 5 8.56 11.28 3.06
N GLN A 6 8.39 12.37 3.79
CA GLN A 6 7.06 12.91 4.07
C GLN A 6 6.31 13.29 2.80
N VAL A 7 6.99 13.98 1.86
CA VAL A 7 6.40 14.35 0.57
C VAL A 7 6.05 13.10 -0.24
N LEU A 8 6.94 12.12 -0.29
CA LEU A 8 6.69 10.86 -1.01
C LEU A 8 5.50 10.11 -0.43
N GLU A 9 5.38 10.05 0.90
CA GLU A 9 4.24 9.38 1.53
C GLU A 9 2.93 10.10 1.25
N LEU A 10 2.93 11.42 1.14
CA LEU A 10 1.75 12.15 0.68
C LEU A 10 1.40 11.83 -0.78
N GLN A 11 2.41 11.69 -1.64
CA GLN A 11 2.21 11.35 -3.05
C GLN A 11 1.66 9.93 -3.24
N LEU A 12 1.77 9.06 -2.27
CA LEU A 12 1.12 7.74 -2.32
C LEU A 12 -0.40 7.83 -2.41
N ASN A 13 -0.99 8.96 -2.04
CA ASN A 13 -2.43 9.18 -2.12
C ASN A 13 -2.82 10.16 -3.24
N ASP A 14 -1.91 10.49 -4.14
CA ASP A 14 -2.21 11.31 -5.31
C ASP A 14 -3.26 10.60 -6.18
N PHE A 15 -4.13 11.36 -6.85
CA PHE A 15 -5.14 10.78 -7.72
C PHE A 15 -4.54 10.20 -9.01
N ASP A 16 -3.33 10.60 -9.41
CA ASP A 16 -2.64 10.03 -10.55
C ASP A 16 -1.91 8.74 -10.15
N PRO A 17 -2.31 7.58 -10.66
CA PRO A 17 -1.67 6.31 -10.30
C PRO A 17 -0.18 6.25 -10.68
N ARG A 18 0.26 7.01 -11.69
CA ARG A 18 1.69 7.06 -12.05
C ARG A 18 2.50 7.73 -10.96
N ILE A 19 1.97 8.82 -10.37
CA ILE A 19 2.63 9.50 -9.25
C ILE A 19 2.69 8.58 -8.05
N ARG A 20 1.61 7.88 -7.74
CA ARG A 20 1.59 6.90 -6.65
C ARG A 20 2.66 5.82 -6.84
N ARG A 21 2.79 5.30 -8.07
CA ARG A 21 3.77 4.24 -8.35
C ARG A 21 5.19 4.75 -8.23
N GLU A 22 5.50 5.91 -8.77
CA GLU A 22 6.83 6.50 -8.68
C GLU A 22 7.22 6.76 -7.21
N ALA A 23 6.29 7.29 -6.42
CA ALA A 23 6.53 7.52 -5.00
C ALA A 23 6.82 6.21 -4.26
N LEU A 24 6.04 5.17 -4.54
CA LEU A 24 6.24 3.85 -3.90
C LEU A 24 7.60 3.26 -4.25
N GLU A 25 7.99 3.31 -5.51
CA GLU A 25 9.28 2.81 -5.96
C GLU A 25 10.43 3.56 -5.29
N THR A 26 10.33 4.88 -5.20
CA THR A 26 11.36 5.70 -4.56
C THR A 26 11.46 5.40 -3.06
N LEU A 27 10.33 5.29 -2.37
CA LEU A 27 10.31 4.95 -0.95
C LEU A 27 10.92 3.57 -0.69
N PHE A 28 10.59 2.59 -1.51
CA PHE A 28 11.13 1.25 -1.35
C PHE A 28 12.64 1.22 -1.63
N ASP A 29 13.11 1.94 -2.64
CA ASP A 29 14.54 2.08 -2.90
C ASP A 29 15.26 2.71 -1.72
N GLN A 30 14.70 3.75 -1.11
CA GLN A 30 15.26 4.35 0.09
C GLN A 30 15.32 3.36 1.26
N GLY A 31 14.31 2.52 1.38
CA GLY A 31 14.28 1.45 2.38
C GLY A 31 15.39 0.43 2.16
N ARG A 32 15.58 -0.01 0.91
CA ARG A 32 16.63 -0.97 0.57
C ARG A 32 18.03 -0.40 0.75
N MET A 33 18.19 0.91 0.59
CA MET A 33 19.46 1.60 0.77
C MET A 33 19.74 1.97 2.22
N GLY A 34 18.81 1.71 3.13
CA GLY A 34 18.96 2.01 4.55
C GLY A 34 18.60 3.42 4.95
N ALA A 35 18.12 4.27 4.02
CA ALA A 35 17.68 5.63 4.33
C ALA A 35 16.35 5.65 5.07
N ILE A 36 15.52 4.65 4.85
CA ILE A 36 14.30 4.40 5.61
C ILE A 36 14.47 3.05 6.31
N ASP A 37 14.15 3.00 7.59
CA ASP A 37 14.22 1.77 8.37
C ASP A 37 12.99 0.90 8.06
N LEU A 38 13.21 -0.17 7.29
CA LEU A 38 12.17 -1.15 6.99
C LEU A 38 12.29 -2.31 7.97
N PRO A 39 11.24 -2.59 8.77
CA PRO A 39 11.30 -3.71 9.70
C PRO A 39 11.36 -5.05 8.95
N SER A 40 11.87 -6.07 9.62
CA SER A 40 11.76 -7.44 9.12
C SER A 40 10.30 -7.85 9.04
N ILE A 41 9.98 -8.68 8.05
CA ILE A 41 8.63 -9.22 7.93
C ILE A 41 8.38 -10.20 9.06
N GLY A 42 7.35 -9.95 9.84
CA GLY A 42 6.98 -10.75 11.00
C GLY A 42 5.92 -11.81 10.68
N ARG A 43 5.07 -12.08 11.65
CA ARG A 43 4.02 -13.13 11.55
C ARG A 43 2.61 -12.57 11.49
N ASP A 44 2.43 -11.28 11.82
CA ASP A 44 1.10 -10.69 11.88
C ASP A 44 0.55 -10.49 10.48
N VAL A 45 -0.77 -10.63 10.36
CA VAL A 45 -1.48 -10.41 9.11
C VAL A 45 -2.65 -9.46 9.34
N ASN A 46 -3.02 -8.72 8.30
CA ASN A 46 -4.27 -7.96 8.26
C ASN A 46 -4.92 -8.21 6.91
N LEU A 47 -5.99 -8.98 6.90
CA LEU A 47 -6.68 -9.38 5.67
C LEU A 47 -7.96 -8.57 5.43
N HIS A 48 -8.15 -7.46 6.15
CA HIS A 48 -9.37 -6.66 6.07
C HIS A 48 -9.04 -5.17 5.95
N CYS A 49 -8.49 -4.77 4.80
CA CYS A 49 -8.17 -3.37 4.52
C CYS A 49 -9.06 -2.81 3.44
N HIS A 50 -9.29 -1.50 3.51
CA HIS A 50 -10.07 -0.75 2.53
C HIS A 50 -9.21 0.38 1.96
N THR A 51 -9.56 0.86 0.76
CA THR A 51 -8.88 1.98 0.12
C THR A 51 -9.83 3.15 -0.11
N PHE A 52 -9.28 4.23 -0.68
CA PHE A 52 -10.09 5.41 -1.00
C PHE A 52 -11.10 5.18 -2.14
N PHE A 53 -11.10 3.99 -2.76
CA PHE A 53 -12.14 3.61 -3.72
C PHE A 53 -13.44 3.19 -3.04
N SER A 54 -13.43 2.98 -1.72
CA SER A 54 -14.63 2.60 -0.98
C SER A 54 -14.65 3.26 0.40
N PHE A 55 -15.53 2.79 1.29
CA PHE A 55 -15.65 3.33 2.65
C PHE A 55 -14.53 2.83 3.54
N ASN A 56 -14.23 3.61 4.60
CA ASN A 56 -13.25 3.26 5.65
C ASN A 56 -11.82 3.12 5.13
N GLY A 57 -11.50 3.74 4.00
CA GLY A 57 -10.15 3.76 3.46
C GLY A 57 -9.26 4.85 4.04
N TYR A 58 -9.83 5.76 4.82
CA TYR A 58 -9.11 6.88 5.44
C TYR A 58 -8.28 7.69 4.45
N GLY A 59 -8.76 7.81 3.21
CA GLY A 59 -8.05 8.54 2.14
C GLY A 59 -6.83 7.81 1.58
N MET A 60 -6.61 6.55 1.93
CA MET A 60 -5.43 5.81 1.51
C MET A 60 -5.64 5.10 0.17
N SER A 61 -4.69 5.28 -0.74
CA SER A 61 -4.66 4.52 -2.00
C SER A 61 -4.25 3.06 -1.75
N PRO A 62 -4.46 2.18 -2.75
CA PRO A 62 -3.93 0.81 -2.66
C PRO A 62 -2.42 0.77 -2.40
N SER A 63 -1.65 1.65 -3.04
CA SER A 63 -0.21 1.76 -2.82
C SER A 63 0.13 2.20 -1.40
N ALA A 64 -0.64 3.14 -0.83
CA ALA A 64 -0.44 3.59 0.54
C ALA A 64 -0.74 2.49 1.56
N VAL A 65 -1.80 1.71 1.33
CA VAL A 65 -2.12 0.56 2.20
C VAL A 65 -0.98 -0.46 2.18
N ALA A 66 -0.45 -0.78 1.00
CA ALA A 66 0.67 -1.70 0.87
C ALA A 66 1.92 -1.16 1.57
N TRP A 67 2.24 0.12 1.40
CA TRP A 67 3.38 0.73 2.06
C TRP A 67 3.26 0.68 3.59
N LYS A 68 2.08 1.00 4.12
CA LYS A 68 1.83 0.93 5.55
C LYS A 68 1.98 -0.49 6.08
N ALA A 69 1.50 -1.48 5.35
CA ALA A 69 1.67 -2.88 5.71
C ALA A 69 3.15 -3.26 5.76
N ARG A 70 3.95 -2.79 4.81
CA ARG A 70 5.39 -3.04 4.79
C ARG A 70 6.09 -2.38 5.98
N LEU A 71 5.70 -1.14 6.33
CA LEU A 71 6.26 -0.43 7.49
C LEU A 71 5.89 -1.11 8.81
N ASN A 72 4.78 -1.82 8.87
CA ASN A 72 4.36 -2.57 10.05
C ASN A 72 4.91 -3.99 10.08
N GLY A 73 5.67 -4.40 9.07
CA GLY A 73 6.27 -5.72 9.02
C GLY A 73 5.27 -6.85 8.90
N LEU A 74 4.10 -6.62 8.27
CA LEU A 74 3.08 -7.64 8.14
C LEU A 74 3.54 -8.77 7.23
N ALA A 75 3.19 -10.01 7.60
CA ALA A 75 3.46 -11.19 6.78
C ALA A 75 2.53 -11.25 5.57
N ALA A 76 1.30 -10.78 5.71
CA ALA A 76 0.32 -10.74 4.63
C ALA A 76 -0.68 -9.61 4.86
N VAL A 77 -1.21 -9.08 3.76
CA VAL A 77 -2.21 -8.00 3.79
C VAL A 77 -3.29 -8.30 2.76
N GLY A 78 -4.54 -8.00 3.10
CA GLY A 78 -5.69 -8.24 2.24
C GLY A 78 -6.53 -7.00 2.02
N LEU A 79 -6.95 -6.79 0.77
CA LEU A 79 -7.82 -5.70 0.38
C LEU A 79 -9.22 -6.23 0.09
N VAL A 80 -10.22 -5.64 0.74
CA VAL A 80 -11.63 -6.02 0.56
C VAL A 80 -12.50 -4.75 0.52
N ASP A 81 -12.34 -3.96 -0.52
CA ASP A 81 -13.16 -2.76 -0.71
C ASP A 81 -14.65 -3.12 -0.85
N PHE A 82 -15.51 -2.19 -0.41
CA PHE A 82 -16.95 -2.38 -0.52
C PHE A 82 -17.42 -2.18 -1.96
N ASP A 83 -18.00 -3.21 -2.54
CA ASP A 83 -18.73 -3.18 -3.83
C ASP A 83 -17.90 -2.70 -5.04
N VAL A 84 -16.58 -2.56 -4.93
CA VAL A 84 -15.72 -2.13 -6.04
C VAL A 84 -14.46 -2.99 -6.11
N LEU A 85 -13.94 -3.16 -7.31
CA LEU A 85 -12.71 -3.92 -7.58
C LEU A 85 -11.59 -3.02 -8.11
N ASP A 86 -11.80 -1.71 -8.11
CA ASP A 86 -10.94 -0.73 -8.78
C ASP A 86 -9.51 -0.70 -8.27
N GLY A 87 -9.31 -1.05 -6.99
CA GLY A 87 -7.99 -0.99 -6.37
C GLY A 87 -7.18 -2.27 -6.42
N ILE A 88 -7.75 -3.37 -6.93
CA ILE A 88 -7.11 -4.70 -6.80
C ILE A 88 -5.80 -4.79 -7.55
N ASP A 89 -5.77 -4.40 -8.83
CA ASP A 89 -4.55 -4.53 -9.64
C ASP A 89 -3.41 -3.69 -9.08
N GLU A 90 -3.70 -2.45 -8.70
CA GLU A 90 -2.69 -1.58 -8.10
C GLU A 90 -2.19 -2.17 -6.77
N PHE A 91 -3.09 -2.68 -5.94
CA PHE A 91 -2.75 -3.24 -4.64
C PHE A 91 -1.84 -4.45 -4.79
N LEU A 92 -2.20 -5.40 -5.64
CA LEU A 92 -1.41 -6.61 -5.85
C LEU A 92 -0.03 -6.27 -6.44
N SER A 93 0.02 -5.32 -7.37
CA SER A 93 1.28 -4.85 -7.96
C SER A 93 2.17 -4.17 -6.91
N ALA A 94 1.58 -3.34 -6.05
CA ALA A 94 2.32 -2.67 -4.98
C ALA A 94 2.88 -3.68 -3.98
N CYS A 95 2.07 -4.66 -3.57
CA CYS A 95 2.52 -5.70 -2.64
C CYS A 95 3.64 -6.55 -3.25
N ALA A 96 3.54 -6.87 -4.53
CA ALA A 96 4.60 -7.61 -5.22
C ALA A 96 5.92 -6.83 -5.22
N LEU A 97 5.87 -5.53 -5.48
CA LEU A 97 7.05 -4.68 -5.42
C LEU A 97 7.70 -4.71 -4.03
N LEU A 98 6.89 -4.65 -2.97
CA LEU A 98 7.35 -4.57 -1.59
C LEU A 98 7.72 -5.94 -0.98
N GLY A 99 7.52 -7.03 -1.71
CA GLY A 99 7.78 -8.37 -1.20
C GLY A 99 6.75 -8.87 -0.19
N LEU A 100 5.53 -8.32 -0.24
CA LEU A 100 4.44 -8.70 0.67
C LEU A 100 3.56 -9.78 0.05
N ARG A 101 3.10 -10.72 0.86
CA ARG A 101 2.01 -11.61 0.47
C ARG A 101 0.71 -10.83 0.53
N ALA A 102 -0.13 -11.00 -0.49
CA ALA A 102 -1.36 -10.24 -0.60
C ALA A 102 -2.50 -11.13 -1.06
N CYS A 103 -3.69 -10.79 -0.61
CA CYS A 103 -4.92 -11.31 -1.18
C CYS A 103 -5.88 -10.14 -1.41
N ALA A 104 -6.85 -10.35 -2.28
CA ALA A 104 -7.81 -9.31 -2.60
C ALA A 104 -9.18 -9.96 -2.81
N GLY A 105 -10.20 -9.24 -2.45
CA GLY A 105 -11.56 -9.69 -2.57
C GLY A 105 -12.52 -8.52 -2.59
N LEU A 106 -13.77 -8.80 -2.37
CA LEU A 106 -14.85 -7.85 -2.37
C LEU A 106 -15.68 -8.03 -1.12
N GLU A 107 -15.99 -6.93 -0.45
CA GLU A 107 -16.96 -6.94 0.62
C GLU A 107 -18.26 -6.34 0.10
N THR A 108 -19.37 -7.01 0.32
CA THR A 108 -20.67 -6.52 -0.15
C THR A 108 -21.66 -6.47 1.00
N ARG A 109 -22.60 -5.53 0.90
CA ARG A 109 -23.67 -5.40 1.88
C ARG A 109 -24.93 -6.04 1.34
N ILE A 110 -25.65 -6.69 2.23
CA ILE A 110 -26.92 -7.31 1.93
C ILE A 110 -28.03 -6.40 2.42
#